data_cf5a87221474f01f424791048ff034b8
#
_entry.id   cf5a87221474f01f424791048ff034b8
#
_cell.length_a   1.000
_cell.length_b   1.000
_cell.length_c   1.000
_cell.angle_alpha   90.00
_cell.angle_beta   90.00
_cell.angle_gamma   90.00
#
_symmetry.space_group_name_H-M   'P 1'
#
loop_
_entity.id
_entity.type
_entity.pdbx_description
1 polymer ?
#
loop_
_entity_poly.entity_id
_entity_poly.type
_entity_poly.pdbx_seq_one_letter_code
_entity_poly.pdbx_strand_id
1 'polypeptide(L)'
;MASYLAKRILIGLVLGCAASSALAAGMNAAAINSAEPSKKTLSKDKPTPAGVRLQVLLDRARFSPGEIDGKFGENAKKALRAYEDAQHLPDTDDVAPEVWQKLATDNHSVTTNYTIEQKDVAGPFLDRLPVKMEDMKHIPKLAYTSPREGLAEKFHISEELLAALNPHQHFNRAGDSIAVIDIGSDPNPEKADRIEVDKSQQTVKLFDKSNALIGFYPATVGSEDKPSPSGTLKVTEIDQNPTYHYNPKYHFKGVHSRKPFTIGPGPNNPVGVVWINLSGQGYGIHGTASPGKVSKAQSHGCVRLTNWDAERVAARVSKGAPVAFVDDRQ
;
A
#
# COMPACT_ATOMS: atom_id res chain seq x y z
N MET A 1 7.51 13.51 -72.59
CA MET A 1 7.85 14.08 -71.27
C MET A 1 7.06 13.31 -70.24
N ALA A 2 7.73 12.39 -69.57
CA ALA A 2 7.11 11.48 -68.58
C ALA A 2 7.39 11.97 -67.16
N SER A 3 6.33 12.19 -66.39
CA SER A 3 6.34 12.65 -64.99
C SER A 3 6.32 11.40 -64.11
N TYR A 4 7.37 11.17 -63.33
CA TYR A 4 7.48 10.10 -62.31
C TYR A 4 6.83 10.55 -61.03
N LEU A 5 5.75 9.89 -60.59
CA LEU A 5 5.14 10.03 -59.28
C LEU A 5 5.76 9.05 -58.31
N ALA A 6 6.56 9.49 -57.37
CA ALA A 6 7.13 8.66 -56.32
C ALA A 6 6.10 8.45 -55.20
N LYS A 7 5.64 7.22 -55.01
CA LYS A 7 4.87 6.78 -53.84
C LYS A 7 5.79 6.65 -52.62
N ARG A 8 5.66 7.52 -51.65
CA ARG A 8 6.24 7.33 -50.30
C ARG A 8 5.36 6.38 -49.50
N ILE A 9 5.88 5.18 -49.23
CA ILE A 9 5.27 4.25 -48.27
C ILE A 9 5.69 4.71 -46.90
N LEU A 10 4.69 5.10 -46.07
CA LEU A 10 4.87 5.38 -44.65
C LEU A 10 4.83 4.03 -43.91
N ILE A 11 5.99 3.54 -43.48
CA ILE A 11 6.08 2.40 -42.56
C ILE A 11 5.88 2.97 -41.16
N GLY A 12 4.65 2.90 -40.66
CA GLY A 12 4.32 3.20 -39.27
C GLY A 12 4.91 2.11 -38.37
N LEU A 13 5.87 2.49 -37.53
CA LEU A 13 6.50 1.63 -36.54
C LEU A 13 5.50 1.33 -35.42
N VAL A 14 4.90 0.13 -35.42
CA VAL A 14 4.12 -0.39 -34.28
C VAL A 14 5.10 -1.01 -33.29
N LEU A 15 5.66 -0.21 -32.41
CA LEU A 15 6.59 -0.64 -31.33
C LEU A 15 6.01 -0.49 -29.93
N GLY A 16 4.71 -0.58 -29.77
CA GLY A 16 4.05 -0.35 -28.45
C GLY A 16 3.53 -1.59 -27.71
N CYS A 17 3.34 -2.73 -28.38
CA CYS A 17 2.62 -3.88 -27.78
C CYS A 17 3.49 -5.06 -27.30
N ALA A 18 4.76 -5.13 -27.63
CA ALA A 18 5.58 -6.32 -27.34
C ALA A 18 6.10 -6.38 -25.88
N ALA A 19 6.28 -5.23 -25.24
CA ALA A 19 6.78 -5.19 -23.86
C ALA A 19 5.75 -5.61 -22.82
N SER A 20 4.47 -5.27 -23.03
CA SER A 20 3.37 -5.65 -22.14
C SER A 20 3.06 -7.16 -22.18
N SER A 21 3.18 -7.78 -23.33
CA SER A 21 2.93 -9.22 -23.50
C SER A 21 4.05 -10.10 -22.93
N ALA A 22 5.30 -9.65 -22.92
CA ALA A 22 6.41 -10.39 -22.32
C ALA A 22 6.36 -10.38 -20.77
N LEU A 23 5.88 -9.30 -20.16
CA LEU A 23 5.67 -9.24 -18.70
C LEU A 23 4.53 -10.18 -18.28
N ALA A 24 3.43 -10.22 -19.03
CA ALA A 24 2.28 -11.09 -18.78
C ALA A 24 2.60 -12.59 -18.94
N ALA A 25 3.51 -12.96 -19.84
CA ALA A 25 3.90 -14.35 -20.04
C ALA A 25 4.72 -14.95 -18.87
N GLY A 26 5.38 -14.10 -18.06
CA GLY A 26 6.17 -14.53 -16.91
C GLY A 26 5.48 -14.37 -15.55
N MET A 27 4.43 -13.55 -15.48
CA MET A 27 3.73 -13.22 -14.20
C MET A 27 2.43 -14.04 -14.10
N ASN A 28 2.54 -15.26 -13.58
CA ASN A 28 1.38 -16.13 -13.38
C ASN A 28 1.48 -16.86 -12.04
N ALA A 29 0.37 -17.43 -11.59
CA ALA A 29 0.25 -18.09 -10.29
C ALA A 29 1.32 -19.19 -10.08
N ALA A 30 1.57 -20.04 -11.08
CA ALA A 30 2.54 -21.12 -10.97
C ALA A 30 3.97 -20.57 -10.80
N ALA A 31 4.35 -19.58 -11.62
CA ALA A 31 5.67 -18.95 -11.52
C ALA A 31 5.87 -18.25 -10.18
N ILE A 32 4.84 -17.57 -9.64
CA ILE A 32 4.92 -16.92 -8.33
C ILE A 32 5.06 -17.95 -7.22
N ASN A 33 4.21 -18.97 -7.19
CA ASN A 33 4.21 -19.97 -6.12
C ASN A 33 5.50 -20.82 -6.07
N SER A 34 6.20 -20.98 -7.19
CA SER A 34 7.46 -21.72 -7.28
C SER A 34 8.72 -20.86 -7.21
N ALA A 35 8.58 -19.52 -7.25
CA ALA A 35 9.72 -18.63 -7.28
C ALA A 35 10.49 -18.64 -5.95
N GLU A 36 11.82 -18.60 -6.04
CA GLU A 36 12.70 -18.41 -4.88
C GLU A 36 13.42 -17.05 -4.98
N PRO A 37 13.31 -16.21 -3.93
CA PRO A 37 14.01 -14.95 -3.88
C PRO A 37 15.52 -15.12 -3.83
N SER A 38 16.21 -14.34 -4.63
CA SER A 38 17.66 -14.24 -4.64
C SER A 38 18.06 -12.93 -5.33
N LYS A 39 19.30 -12.51 -5.21
CA LYS A 39 19.84 -11.35 -5.93
C LYS A 39 19.61 -11.39 -7.45
N LYS A 40 19.52 -12.59 -8.04
CA LYS A 40 19.29 -12.77 -9.49
C LYS A 40 17.80 -12.71 -9.85
N THR A 41 16.91 -13.11 -8.95
CA THR A 41 15.47 -13.21 -9.20
C THR A 41 14.67 -12.00 -8.69
N LEU A 42 15.27 -11.17 -7.83
CA LEU A 42 14.68 -9.92 -7.35
C LEU A 42 15.11 -8.73 -8.22
N SER A 43 14.24 -7.74 -8.32
CA SER A 43 14.53 -6.49 -9.04
C SER A 43 13.83 -5.31 -8.36
N LYS A 44 14.55 -4.19 -8.21
CA LYS A 44 13.97 -2.93 -7.71
C LYS A 44 13.15 -2.18 -8.76
N ASP A 45 13.43 -2.41 -10.04
CA ASP A 45 12.90 -1.58 -11.14
C ASP A 45 11.67 -2.22 -11.81
N LYS A 46 11.58 -3.54 -11.80
CA LYS A 46 10.49 -4.28 -12.46
C LYS A 46 9.90 -5.37 -11.57
N PRO A 47 8.59 -5.65 -11.72
CA PRO A 47 7.96 -6.77 -11.04
C PRO A 47 8.61 -8.11 -11.40
N THR A 48 8.76 -8.99 -10.42
CA THR A 48 9.24 -10.37 -10.61
C THR A 48 8.39 -11.34 -9.79
N PRO A 49 8.21 -12.60 -10.23
CA PRO A 49 7.51 -13.62 -9.45
C PRO A 49 8.09 -13.79 -8.04
N ALA A 50 9.43 -13.78 -7.93
CA ALA A 50 10.12 -13.87 -6.64
C ALA A 50 9.85 -12.67 -5.74
N GLY A 51 9.79 -11.46 -6.31
CA GLY A 51 9.42 -10.24 -5.58
C GLY A 51 7.99 -10.31 -5.04
N VAL A 52 7.03 -10.78 -5.85
CA VAL A 52 5.64 -10.98 -5.38
C VAL A 52 5.61 -11.98 -4.25
N ARG A 53 6.23 -13.17 -4.41
CA ARG A 53 6.21 -14.21 -3.36
C ARG A 53 6.81 -13.72 -2.05
N LEU A 54 7.96 -13.04 -2.11
CA LEU A 54 8.60 -12.46 -0.94
C LEU A 54 7.69 -11.45 -0.24
N GLN A 55 7.12 -10.50 -1.00
CA GLN A 55 6.24 -9.47 -0.45
C GLN A 55 5.01 -10.08 0.22
N VAL A 56 4.40 -11.11 -0.37
CA VAL A 56 3.24 -11.80 0.21
C VAL A 56 3.58 -12.50 1.52
N LEU A 57 4.70 -13.22 1.57
CA LEU A 57 5.12 -13.92 2.79
C LEU A 57 5.46 -12.93 3.91
N LEU A 58 6.08 -11.80 3.60
CA LEU A 58 6.32 -10.72 4.57
C LEU A 58 5.00 -10.12 5.06
N ASP A 59 4.05 -9.84 4.15
CA ASP A 59 2.73 -9.29 4.50
C ASP A 59 1.94 -10.24 5.41
N ARG A 60 1.95 -11.54 5.13
CA ARG A 60 1.36 -12.59 5.98
C ARG A 60 2.03 -12.68 7.34
N ALA A 61 3.35 -12.50 7.39
CA ALA A 61 4.12 -12.47 8.64
C ALA A 61 3.92 -11.17 9.43
N ARG A 62 3.07 -10.23 8.98
CA ARG A 62 2.77 -8.91 9.57
C ARG A 62 3.89 -7.89 9.40
N PHE A 63 4.80 -8.12 8.46
CA PHE A 63 5.82 -7.18 8.03
C PHE A 63 5.43 -6.64 6.66
N SER A 64 4.51 -5.68 6.65
CA SER A 64 3.92 -5.15 5.41
C SER A 64 5.00 -4.50 4.52
N PRO A 65 5.04 -4.85 3.23
CA PRO A 65 5.82 -4.10 2.24
C PRO A 65 5.08 -2.86 1.73
N GLY A 66 3.90 -2.53 2.29
CA GLY A 66 2.95 -1.61 1.70
C GLY A 66 2.21 -2.25 0.52
N GLU A 67 2.15 -1.57 -0.61
CA GLU A 67 1.56 -2.13 -1.82
C GLU A 67 2.44 -3.25 -2.40
N ILE A 68 1.85 -4.43 -2.59
CA ILE A 68 2.51 -5.57 -3.22
C ILE A 68 2.53 -5.33 -4.73
N ASP A 69 3.69 -4.99 -5.28
CA ASP A 69 3.90 -4.65 -6.69
C ASP A 69 4.91 -5.58 -7.40
N GLY A 70 5.47 -6.56 -6.67
CA GLY A 70 6.46 -7.51 -7.15
C GLY A 70 7.88 -6.94 -7.30
N LYS A 71 8.12 -5.69 -6.84
CA LYS A 71 9.44 -5.05 -6.90
C LYS A 71 10.14 -5.12 -5.55
N PHE A 72 11.41 -5.45 -5.54
CA PHE A 72 12.23 -5.40 -4.34
C PHE A 72 12.77 -3.97 -4.11
N GLY A 73 11.83 -3.03 -3.90
CA GLY A 73 12.11 -1.63 -3.62
C GLY A 73 12.34 -1.37 -2.12
N GLU A 74 12.49 -0.08 -1.74
CA GLU A 74 12.84 0.30 -0.37
C GLU A 74 11.84 -0.18 0.69
N ASN A 75 10.54 -0.15 0.42
CA ASN A 75 9.55 -0.65 1.38
C ASN A 75 9.66 -2.17 1.63
N ALA A 76 9.89 -2.95 0.57
CA ALA A 76 10.11 -4.39 0.70
C ALA A 76 11.40 -4.71 1.47
N LYS A 77 12.47 -3.93 1.26
CA LYS A 77 13.72 -4.06 2.02
C LYS A 77 13.53 -3.71 3.50
N LYS A 78 12.84 -2.62 3.81
CA LYS A 78 12.51 -2.23 5.19
C LYS A 78 11.69 -3.32 5.90
N ALA A 79 10.71 -3.90 5.21
CA ALA A 79 9.90 -4.99 5.74
C ALA A 79 10.75 -6.25 6.00
N LEU A 80 11.66 -6.57 5.07
CA LEU A 80 12.59 -7.70 5.23
C LEU A 80 13.50 -7.51 6.44
N ARG A 81 14.18 -6.35 6.56
CA ARG A 81 15.04 -6.04 7.71
C ARG A 81 14.29 -6.09 9.04
N ALA A 82 13.08 -5.53 9.09
CA ALA A 82 12.24 -5.60 10.28
C ALA A 82 11.86 -7.05 10.64
N TYR A 83 11.63 -7.91 9.65
CA TYR A 83 11.41 -9.34 9.87
C TYR A 83 12.68 -10.03 10.36
N GLU A 84 13.83 -9.75 9.77
CA GLU A 84 15.14 -10.28 10.18
C GLU A 84 15.43 -9.91 11.64
N ASP A 85 15.24 -8.64 12.00
CA ASP A 85 15.43 -8.14 13.39
C ASP A 85 14.48 -8.86 14.37
N ALA A 86 13.19 -8.93 14.07
CA ALA A 86 12.20 -9.60 14.92
C ALA A 86 12.43 -11.11 15.06
N GLN A 87 13.11 -11.73 14.11
CA GLN A 87 13.43 -13.16 14.13
C GLN A 87 14.86 -13.45 14.59
N HIS A 88 15.63 -12.41 14.99
CA HIS A 88 17.05 -12.50 15.37
C HIS A 88 17.93 -13.13 14.28
N LEU A 89 17.62 -12.80 13.02
CA LEU A 89 18.37 -13.24 11.85
C LEU A 89 19.38 -12.15 11.44
N PRO A 90 20.42 -12.50 10.68
CA PRO A 90 21.35 -11.50 10.16
C PRO A 90 20.67 -10.47 9.27
N ASP A 91 20.91 -9.18 9.51
CA ASP A 91 20.48 -8.11 8.60
C ASP A 91 21.36 -8.14 7.34
N THR A 92 20.73 -8.35 6.21
CA THR A 92 21.40 -8.43 4.91
C THR A 92 20.66 -7.60 3.86
N ASP A 93 21.39 -7.05 2.88
CA ASP A 93 20.77 -6.33 1.76
C ASP A 93 20.03 -7.25 0.76
N ASP A 94 20.21 -8.55 0.90
CA ASP A 94 19.62 -9.62 0.08
C ASP A 94 18.85 -10.61 0.98
N VAL A 95 18.01 -11.43 0.41
CA VAL A 95 17.33 -12.51 1.15
C VAL A 95 18.31 -13.64 1.41
N ALA A 96 18.83 -13.70 2.65
CA ALA A 96 19.72 -14.78 3.07
C ALA A 96 18.98 -16.14 3.07
N PRO A 97 19.68 -17.27 2.83
CA PRO A 97 19.04 -18.59 2.79
C PRO A 97 18.27 -18.93 4.06
N GLU A 98 18.77 -18.61 5.24
CA GLU A 98 18.11 -18.82 6.54
C GLU A 98 16.84 -17.98 6.71
N VAL A 99 16.85 -16.74 6.20
CA VAL A 99 15.65 -15.86 6.18
C VAL A 99 14.60 -16.46 5.27
N TRP A 100 15.01 -16.88 4.07
CA TRP A 100 14.10 -17.54 3.13
C TRP A 100 13.51 -18.84 3.68
N GLN A 101 14.33 -19.70 4.27
CA GLN A 101 13.87 -20.95 4.90
C GLN A 101 12.81 -20.67 5.98
N LYS A 102 13.01 -19.63 6.79
CA LYS A 102 12.07 -19.26 7.83
C LYS A 102 10.77 -18.68 7.26
N LEU A 103 10.83 -17.79 6.28
CA LEU A 103 9.63 -17.28 5.59
C LEU A 103 8.88 -18.40 4.85
N ALA A 104 9.59 -19.31 4.21
CA ALA A 104 9.03 -20.44 3.45
C ALA A 104 8.42 -21.56 4.33
N THR A 105 8.50 -21.46 5.67
CA THR A 105 7.70 -22.33 6.55
C THR A 105 6.19 -22.14 6.35
N ASP A 106 5.76 -20.94 5.92
CA ASP A 106 4.45 -20.75 5.29
C ASP A 106 4.50 -21.34 3.87
N ASN A 107 4.13 -22.63 3.78
CA ASN A 107 4.16 -23.39 2.53
C ASN A 107 2.86 -23.32 1.73
N HIS A 108 1.89 -22.48 2.15
CA HIS A 108 0.65 -22.28 1.43
C HIS A 108 0.90 -21.50 0.14
N SER A 109 0.10 -21.79 -0.89
CA SER A 109 0.09 -20.96 -2.09
C SER A 109 -0.07 -19.49 -1.76
N VAL A 110 0.77 -18.63 -2.33
CA VAL A 110 0.66 -17.17 -2.17
C VAL A 110 -0.28 -16.55 -3.19
N THR A 111 -0.83 -17.37 -4.09
CA THR A 111 -1.88 -16.97 -5.03
C THR A 111 -3.09 -17.89 -4.91
N THR A 112 -4.27 -17.34 -5.15
CA THR A 112 -5.54 -18.09 -5.14
C THR A 112 -6.45 -17.56 -6.25
N ASN A 113 -7.53 -18.29 -6.54
CA ASN A 113 -8.60 -17.83 -7.41
C ASN A 113 -9.69 -17.17 -6.57
N TYR A 114 -10.15 -16.02 -7.03
CA TYR A 114 -11.27 -15.29 -6.43
C TYR A 114 -12.38 -15.13 -7.46
N THR A 115 -13.61 -15.48 -7.08
CA THR A 115 -14.79 -15.19 -7.89
C THR A 115 -15.28 -13.80 -7.54
N ILE A 116 -15.30 -12.90 -8.51
CA ILE A 116 -15.78 -11.52 -8.35
C ILE A 116 -17.22 -11.57 -7.84
N GLU A 117 -17.48 -10.96 -6.71
CA GLU A 117 -18.80 -10.88 -6.10
C GLU A 117 -19.60 -9.70 -6.63
N GLN A 118 -20.92 -9.74 -6.51
CA GLN A 118 -21.78 -8.63 -6.91
C GLN A 118 -21.40 -7.31 -6.21
N LYS A 119 -21.00 -7.37 -4.94
CA LYS A 119 -20.59 -6.17 -4.17
C LYS A 119 -19.31 -5.52 -4.72
N ASP A 120 -18.41 -6.27 -5.37
CA ASP A 120 -17.17 -5.75 -5.92
C ASP A 120 -17.41 -4.90 -7.19
N VAL A 121 -18.53 -5.12 -7.86
CA VAL A 121 -18.90 -4.44 -9.13
C VAL A 121 -20.13 -3.54 -9.01
N ALA A 122 -20.80 -3.52 -7.86
CA ALA A 122 -22.05 -2.77 -7.68
C ALA A 122 -21.83 -1.24 -7.58
N GLY A 123 -20.64 -0.79 -7.25
CA GLY A 123 -20.35 0.62 -7.03
C GLY A 123 -21.08 1.25 -5.82
N PRO A 124 -21.30 2.55 -5.78
CA PRO A 124 -20.95 3.52 -6.83
C PRO A 124 -19.43 3.64 -7.06
N PHE A 125 -19.04 3.91 -8.29
CA PHE A 125 -17.66 4.26 -8.65
C PHE A 125 -17.61 5.73 -9.08
N LEU A 126 -16.48 6.38 -8.85
CA LEU A 126 -16.23 7.74 -9.32
C LEU A 126 -15.63 7.67 -10.73
N ASP A 127 -16.08 8.52 -11.63
CA ASP A 127 -15.45 8.63 -12.96
C ASP A 127 -13.97 8.99 -12.85
N ARG A 128 -13.65 9.85 -11.90
CA ARG A 128 -12.28 10.27 -11.54
C ARG A 128 -12.24 10.96 -10.18
N LEU A 129 -11.09 10.91 -9.53
CA LEU A 129 -10.84 11.74 -8.36
C LEU A 129 -10.56 13.19 -8.78
N PRO A 130 -11.16 14.19 -8.14
CA PRO A 130 -10.81 15.57 -8.34
C PRO A 130 -9.33 15.84 -8.00
N VAL A 131 -8.67 16.63 -8.83
CA VAL A 131 -7.26 17.01 -8.60
C VAL A 131 -7.14 17.96 -7.41
N LYS A 132 -8.12 18.87 -7.25
CA LYS A 132 -8.15 19.83 -6.15
C LYS A 132 -8.95 19.25 -4.99
N MET A 133 -8.38 19.34 -3.80
CA MET A 133 -9.03 18.86 -2.57
C MET A 133 -10.37 19.58 -2.32
N GLU A 134 -10.45 20.86 -2.65
CA GLU A 134 -11.68 21.65 -2.50
C GLU A 134 -12.86 21.14 -3.31
N ASP A 135 -12.61 20.49 -4.44
CA ASP A 135 -13.66 19.97 -5.31
C ASP A 135 -14.24 18.67 -4.74
N MET A 136 -13.47 17.95 -3.90
CA MET A 136 -13.90 16.71 -3.24
C MET A 136 -15.05 16.93 -2.26
N LYS A 137 -15.23 18.16 -1.70
CA LYS A 137 -16.33 18.48 -0.78
C LYS A 137 -17.71 18.30 -1.39
N HIS A 138 -17.83 18.27 -2.71
CA HIS A 138 -19.10 18.09 -3.42
C HIS A 138 -19.45 16.62 -3.68
N ILE A 139 -18.54 15.69 -3.31
CA ILE A 139 -18.72 14.25 -3.49
C ILE A 139 -19.15 13.65 -2.15
N PRO A 140 -20.37 13.07 -2.05
CA PRO A 140 -20.87 12.55 -0.78
C PRO A 140 -20.03 11.38 -0.23
N LYS A 141 -19.45 10.56 -1.13
CA LYS A 141 -18.61 9.41 -0.78
C LYS A 141 -17.44 9.29 -1.76
N LEU A 142 -16.22 9.34 -1.25
CA LEU A 142 -14.99 9.15 -2.04
C LEU A 142 -14.78 7.64 -2.28
N ALA A 143 -15.65 7.06 -3.10
CA ALA A 143 -15.61 5.66 -3.50
C ALA A 143 -14.41 5.36 -4.41
N TYR A 144 -14.15 4.10 -4.70
CA TYR A 144 -13.21 3.69 -5.74
C TYR A 144 -13.59 4.26 -7.11
N THR A 145 -12.63 4.39 -8.01
CA THR A 145 -12.86 4.83 -9.40
C THR A 145 -13.19 3.66 -10.33
N SER A 146 -12.94 2.44 -9.89
CA SER A 146 -13.22 1.23 -10.66
C SER A 146 -13.31 -0.01 -9.76
N PRO A 147 -13.97 -1.09 -10.24
CA PRO A 147 -13.89 -2.40 -9.59
C PRO A 147 -12.46 -2.90 -9.45
N ARG A 148 -11.58 -2.63 -10.43
CA ARG A 148 -10.18 -3.05 -10.40
C ARG A 148 -9.41 -2.40 -9.25
N GLU A 149 -9.60 -1.11 -9.01
CA GLU A 149 -9.01 -0.40 -7.87
C GLU A 149 -9.47 -1.04 -6.55
N GLY A 150 -10.78 -1.27 -6.38
CA GLY A 150 -11.30 -1.89 -5.17
C GLY A 150 -10.78 -3.32 -4.95
N LEU A 151 -10.66 -4.11 -6.02
CA LEU A 151 -10.09 -5.46 -5.95
C LEU A 151 -8.58 -5.43 -5.66
N ALA A 152 -7.84 -4.48 -6.22
CA ALA A 152 -6.42 -4.31 -5.93
C ALA A 152 -6.18 -3.99 -4.46
N GLU A 153 -6.91 -3.04 -3.87
CA GLU A 153 -6.83 -2.75 -2.43
C GLU A 153 -7.25 -3.94 -1.57
N LYS A 154 -8.33 -4.64 -1.94
CA LYS A 154 -8.83 -5.83 -1.23
C LYS A 154 -7.77 -6.92 -1.08
N PHE A 155 -6.87 -7.05 -2.04
CA PHE A 155 -5.80 -8.04 -2.06
C PHE A 155 -4.41 -7.43 -1.85
N HIS A 156 -4.30 -6.19 -1.38
CA HIS A 156 -3.07 -5.46 -1.05
C HIS A 156 -2.07 -5.30 -2.22
N ILE A 157 -2.52 -5.42 -3.44
CA ILE A 157 -1.68 -5.39 -4.64
C ILE A 157 -1.87 -4.12 -5.46
N SER A 158 -0.89 -3.81 -6.30
CA SER A 158 -1.07 -2.75 -7.29
C SER A 158 -2.07 -3.15 -8.38
N GLU A 159 -2.77 -2.17 -8.96
CA GLU A 159 -3.67 -2.43 -10.08
C GLU A 159 -2.93 -3.04 -11.29
N GLU A 160 -1.67 -2.66 -11.50
CA GLU A 160 -0.82 -3.18 -12.54
C GLU A 160 -0.49 -4.66 -12.31
N LEU A 161 -0.20 -5.07 -11.07
CA LEU A 161 0.03 -6.48 -10.74
C LEU A 161 -1.25 -7.30 -10.91
N LEU A 162 -2.40 -6.79 -10.45
CA LEU A 162 -3.70 -7.44 -10.64
C LEU A 162 -4.00 -7.68 -12.13
N ALA A 163 -3.74 -6.66 -12.98
CA ALA A 163 -3.92 -6.78 -14.42
C ALA A 163 -2.92 -7.75 -15.07
N ALA A 164 -1.66 -7.76 -14.61
CA ALA A 164 -0.64 -8.69 -15.11
C ALA A 164 -0.94 -10.15 -14.78
N LEU A 165 -1.53 -10.42 -13.62
CA LEU A 165 -2.01 -11.75 -13.21
C LEU A 165 -3.22 -12.21 -14.03
N ASN A 166 -4.00 -11.27 -14.57
CA ASN A 166 -5.29 -11.52 -15.22
C ASN A 166 -5.33 -10.83 -16.60
N PRO A 167 -4.47 -11.20 -17.55
CA PRO A 167 -4.50 -10.59 -18.87
C PRO A 167 -5.87 -10.83 -19.52
N HIS A 168 -6.42 -9.78 -20.14
CA HIS A 168 -7.74 -9.78 -20.80
C HIS A 168 -8.97 -9.74 -19.88
N GLN A 169 -8.81 -9.64 -18.55
CA GLN A 169 -9.92 -9.42 -17.64
C GLN A 169 -10.26 -7.93 -17.51
N HIS A 170 -11.56 -7.63 -17.45
CA HIS A 170 -12.09 -6.27 -17.28
C HIS A 170 -12.50 -5.96 -15.84
N PHE A 171 -12.55 -6.96 -14.95
CA PHE A 171 -12.89 -6.87 -13.52
C PHE A 171 -14.29 -6.31 -13.21
N ASN A 172 -15.18 -6.19 -14.18
CA ASN A 172 -16.47 -5.49 -14.06
C ASN A 172 -17.69 -6.41 -14.07
N ARG A 173 -17.49 -7.73 -14.01
CA ARG A 173 -18.59 -8.71 -14.05
C ARG A 173 -18.51 -9.68 -12.87
N ALA A 174 -19.57 -9.72 -12.07
CA ALA A 174 -19.74 -10.72 -11.02
C ALA A 174 -19.81 -12.13 -11.63
N GLY A 175 -19.20 -13.09 -10.94
CA GLY A 175 -19.09 -14.47 -11.39
C GLY A 175 -17.80 -14.78 -12.17
N ASP A 176 -17.06 -13.78 -12.65
CA ASP A 176 -15.76 -14.03 -13.27
C ASP A 176 -14.75 -14.49 -12.24
N SER A 177 -13.93 -15.47 -12.60
CA SER A 177 -12.81 -15.94 -11.76
C SER A 177 -11.53 -15.23 -12.15
N ILE A 178 -10.82 -14.70 -11.16
CA ILE A 178 -9.54 -14.01 -11.32
C ILE A 178 -8.48 -14.59 -10.39
N ALA A 179 -7.23 -14.58 -10.83
CA ALA A 179 -6.09 -14.89 -9.98
C ALA A 179 -5.76 -13.68 -9.09
N VAL A 180 -5.63 -13.90 -7.81
CA VAL A 180 -5.29 -12.87 -6.82
C VAL A 180 -4.22 -13.38 -5.86
N ILE A 181 -3.67 -12.48 -5.07
CA ILE A 181 -2.79 -12.83 -3.96
C ILE A 181 -3.64 -13.31 -2.78
N ASP A 182 -3.18 -14.36 -2.15
CA ASP A 182 -3.72 -14.80 -0.87
C ASP A 182 -2.97 -14.10 0.27
N ILE A 183 -3.57 -13.09 0.83
CA ILE A 183 -3.00 -12.30 1.95
C ILE A 183 -3.13 -12.99 3.32
N GLY A 184 -3.68 -14.21 3.36
CA GLY A 184 -4.00 -14.90 4.60
C GLY A 184 -5.16 -14.25 5.36
N SER A 185 -5.36 -14.70 6.59
CA SER A 185 -6.37 -14.14 7.51
C SER A 185 -5.78 -13.98 8.91
N ASP A 186 -6.23 -12.95 9.63
CA ASP A 186 -5.87 -12.73 11.03
C ASP A 186 -7.14 -12.36 11.82
N PRO A 187 -8.00 -13.36 12.11
CA PRO A 187 -9.30 -13.12 12.73
C PRO A 187 -9.19 -12.64 14.18
N ASN A 188 -8.08 -12.92 14.87
CA ASN A 188 -7.82 -12.55 16.25
C ASN A 188 -6.47 -11.83 16.35
N PRO A 189 -6.38 -10.57 15.88
CA PRO A 189 -5.12 -9.85 15.84
C PRO A 189 -4.57 -9.64 17.24
N GLU A 190 -3.31 -10.00 17.42
CA GLU A 190 -2.56 -9.74 18.64
C GLU A 190 -2.54 -8.24 18.95
N LYS A 191 -2.75 -7.87 20.22
CA LYS A 191 -2.82 -6.48 20.64
C LYS A 191 -1.43 -5.91 20.90
N ALA A 192 -1.23 -4.74 20.36
CA ALA A 192 -0.02 -3.96 20.62
C ALA A 192 -0.16 -3.17 21.93
N ASP A 193 0.91 -3.14 22.71
CA ASP A 193 1.03 -2.32 23.91
C ASP A 193 1.49 -0.90 23.58
N ARG A 194 2.34 -0.75 22.55
CA ARG A 194 2.84 0.54 22.07
C ARG A 194 3.02 0.59 20.56
N ILE A 195 2.98 1.82 20.05
CA ILE A 195 3.31 2.15 18.66
C ILE A 195 4.62 2.95 18.67
N GLU A 196 5.48 2.69 17.70
CA GLU A 196 6.64 3.50 17.40
C GLU A 196 6.55 4.02 15.97
N VAL A 197 6.72 5.31 15.80
CA VAL A 197 6.77 6.00 14.50
C VAL A 197 8.20 6.48 14.30
N ASP A 198 8.94 5.82 13.43
CA ASP A 198 10.28 6.25 13.05
C ASP A 198 10.18 7.26 11.89
N LYS A 199 10.54 8.50 12.18
CA LYS A 199 10.43 9.61 11.21
C LYS A 199 11.52 9.53 10.14
N SER A 200 12.71 9.06 10.50
CA SER A 200 13.84 8.95 9.59
C SER A 200 13.68 7.77 8.62
N GLN A 201 13.26 6.62 9.15
CA GLN A 201 13.00 5.43 8.37
C GLN A 201 11.62 5.44 7.68
N GLN A 202 10.73 6.37 8.06
CA GLN A 202 9.35 6.44 7.56
C GLN A 202 8.63 5.10 7.75
N THR A 203 8.52 4.66 9.01
CA THR A 203 7.90 3.39 9.39
C THR A 203 7.04 3.51 10.64
N VAL A 204 6.11 2.58 10.78
CA VAL A 204 5.32 2.33 11.98
C VAL A 204 5.59 0.91 12.44
N LYS A 205 5.95 0.76 13.71
CA LYS A 205 6.21 -0.53 14.35
C LYS A 205 5.25 -0.72 15.52
N LEU A 206 4.75 -1.94 15.68
CA LEU A 206 3.89 -2.32 16.80
C LEU A 206 4.63 -3.30 17.69
N PHE A 207 4.58 -3.05 18.99
CA PHE A 207 5.24 -3.88 19.99
C PHE A 207 4.23 -4.38 21.02
N ASP A 208 4.39 -5.61 21.44
CA ASP A 208 3.62 -6.20 22.54
C ASP A 208 4.18 -5.79 23.92
N LYS A 209 3.58 -6.33 24.99
CA LYS A 209 4.00 -6.10 26.39
C LYS A 209 5.40 -6.61 26.69
N SER A 210 5.88 -7.62 25.98
CA SER A 210 7.23 -8.16 26.13
C SER A 210 8.28 -7.38 25.33
N ASN A 211 7.85 -6.33 24.63
CA ASN A 211 8.64 -5.54 23.70
C ASN A 211 9.04 -6.31 22.42
N ALA A 212 8.31 -7.39 22.09
CA ALA A 212 8.49 -8.05 20.83
C ALA A 212 7.82 -7.26 19.70
N LEU A 213 8.48 -7.17 18.54
CA LEU A 213 7.95 -6.54 17.34
C LEU A 213 6.89 -7.47 16.70
N ILE A 214 5.62 -7.07 16.77
CA ILE A 214 4.47 -7.86 16.30
C ILE A 214 3.83 -7.31 15.01
N GLY A 215 4.34 -6.19 14.50
CA GLY A 215 3.87 -5.62 13.24
C GLY A 215 4.76 -4.49 12.75
N PHE A 216 4.97 -4.45 11.45
CA PHE A 216 5.78 -3.45 10.75
C PHE A 216 5.01 -2.93 9.53
N TYR A 217 5.05 -1.62 9.31
CA TYR A 217 4.35 -0.94 8.21
C TYR A 217 5.19 0.22 7.67
N PRO A 218 5.44 0.31 6.36
CA PRO A 218 6.00 1.52 5.78
C PRO A 218 5.01 2.67 5.91
N ALA A 219 5.51 3.86 6.17
CA ALA A 219 4.68 5.03 6.42
C ALA A 219 5.21 6.27 5.69
N THR A 220 4.32 7.17 5.33
CA THR A 220 4.70 8.54 4.99
C THR A 220 4.57 9.39 6.26
N VAL A 221 5.67 9.92 6.72
CA VAL A 221 5.74 10.74 7.94
C VAL A 221 6.05 12.18 7.54
N GLY A 222 5.75 13.15 8.35
CA GLY A 222 5.83 14.58 8.09
C GLY A 222 6.95 15.06 7.17
N SER A 223 6.87 16.32 6.76
CA SER A 223 7.89 16.98 5.94
C SER A 223 8.73 17.94 6.79
N GLU A 224 9.79 18.49 6.21
CA GLU A 224 10.58 19.58 6.85
C GLU A 224 9.70 20.79 7.14
N ASP A 225 8.78 21.14 6.24
CA ASP A 225 7.86 22.29 6.40
C ASP A 225 6.80 22.04 7.48
N LYS A 226 6.39 20.77 7.68
CA LYS A 226 5.40 20.33 8.66
C LYS A 226 5.83 18.98 9.27
N PRO A 227 6.73 19.04 10.25
CA PRO A 227 7.24 17.84 10.87
C PRO A 227 6.14 17.13 11.67
N SER A 228 6.24 15.82 11.75
CA SER A 228 5.50 15.04 12.72
C SER A 228 5.93 15.41 14.14
N PRO A 229 5.07 15.16 15.15
CA PRO A 229 5.40 15.49 16.53
C PRO A 229 6.68 14.79 17.01
N SER A 230 7.21 15.24 18.13
CA SER A 230 8.30 14.57 18.85
C SER A 230 7.80 14.10 20.22
N GLY A 231 8.48 13.13 20.79
CA GLY A 231 8.10 12.55 22.08
C GLY A 231 6.97 11.52 21.95
N THR A 232 6.20 11.37 23.01
CA THR A 232 5.15 10.32 23.07
C THR A 232 3.76 10.95 23.16
N LEU A 233 2.92 10.58 22.22
CA LEU A 233 1.47 10.84 22.23
C LEU A 233 0.72 9.58 22.67
N LYS A 234 -0.61 9.66 22.72
CA LYS A 234 -1.48 8.52 23.03
C LYS A 234 -2.61 8.43 22.01
N VAL A 235 -3.03 7.23 21.68
CA VAL A 235 -4.27 7.00 20.94
C VAL A 235 -5.45 7.50 21.77
N THR A 236 -6.29 8.37 21.19
CA THR A 236 -7.46 8.91 21.88
C THR A 236 -8.76 8.32 21.35
N GLU A 237 -8.82 8.06 20.06
CA GLU A 237 -10.01 7.55 19.36
C GLU A 237 -9.60 6.85 18.08
N ILE A 238 -10.45 5.94 17.58
CA ILE A 238 -10.28 5.24 16.30
C ILE A 238 -11.58 5.35 15.52
N ASP A 239 -11.55 6.09 14.42
CA ASP A 239 -12.70 6.32 13.55
C ASP A 239 -12.61 5.43 12.32
N GLN A 240 -13.67 4.69 12.06
CA GLN A 240 -13.87 3.92 10.84
C GLN A 240 -14.62 4.74 9.80
N ASN A 241 -14.15 4.74 8.56
CA ASN A 241 -14.71 5.54 7.47
C ASN A 241 -14.86 7.03 7.81
N PRO A 242 -13.77 7.71 8.21
CA PRO A 242 -13.82 9.09 8.69
C PRO A 242 -14.21 10.05 7.56
N THR A 243 -14.84 11.17 7.95
CA THR A 243 -14.86 12.37 7.11
C THR A 243 -13.59 13.16 7.31
N TYR A 244 -13.12 13.85 6.26
CA TYR A 244 -11.98 14.74 6.39
C TYR A 244 -12.44 16.19 6.57
N HIS A 245 -11.99 16.83 7.65
CA HIS A 245 -12.29 18.23 7.96
C HIS A 245 -11.09 19.12 7.67
N TYR A 246 -11.13 19.83 6.56
CA TYR A 246 -10.10 20.82 6.22
C TYR A 246 -10.24 22.07 7.07
N ASN A 247 -9.13 22.49 7.67
CA ASN A 247 -9.03 23.78 8.37
C ASN A 247 -7.97 24.65 7.69
N PRO A 248 -8.33 25.85 7.17
CA PRO A 248 -7.39 26.71 6.46
C PRO A 248 -6.22 27.20 7.31
N LYS A 249 -6.32 27.14 8.65
CA LYS A 249 -5.21 27.46 9.56
C LYS A 249 -3.99 26.54 9.38
N TYR A 250 -4.19 25.35 8.80
CA TYR A 250 -3.10 24.39 8.57
C TYR A 250 -2.29 24.67 7.28
N HIS A 251 -2.75 25.57 6.40
CA HIS A 251 -2.01 26.02 5.21
C HIS A 251 -1.47 24.87 4.34
N PHE A 252 -2.32 23.93 3.94
CA PHE A 252 -1.88 22.82 3.10
C PHE A 252 -1.47 23.29 1.70
N LYS A 253 -0.29 22.87 1.25
CA LYS A 253 0.21 23.15 -0.09
C LYS A 253 -0.78 22.66 -1.15
N GLY A 254 -1.16 23.54 -2.08
CA GLY A 254 -2.10 23.21 -3.17
C GLY A 254 -3.59 23.32 -2.79
N VAL A 255 -3.92 23.67 -1.54
CA VAL A 255 -5.28 23.99 -1.12
C VAL A 255 -5.43 25.51 -1.00
N HIS A 256 -6.34 26.09 -1.78
CA HIS A 256 -6.51 27.55 -1.86
C HIS A 256 -7.71 28.07 -1.06
N SER A 257 -8.55 27.17 -0.54
CA SER A 257 -9.71 27.55 0.24
C SER A 257 -9.31 28.28 1.53
N ARG A 258 -9.90 29.46 1.73
CA ARG A 258 -9.78 30.25 2.99
C ARG A 258 -10.86 29.91 4.00
N LYS A 259 -11.80 29.03 3.64
CA LYS A 259 -12.89 28.57 4.51
C LYS A 259 -12.72 27.08 4.81
N PRO A 260 -13.11 26.63 6.01
CA PRO A 260 -13.15 25.21 6.30
C PRO A 260 -14.17 24.51 5.40
N PHE A 261 -13.93 23.24 5.12
CA PHE A 261 -14.87 22.37 4.40
C PHE A 261 -14.67 20.91 4.83
N THR A 262 -15.70 20.11 4.59
CA THR A 262 -15.70 18.68 4.90
C THR A 262 -15.72 17.87 3.60
N ILE A 263 -14.94 16.79 3.56
CA ILE A 263 -14.91 15.80 2.49
C ILE A 263 -15.55 14.52 3.02
N GLY A 264 -16.43 13.91 2.21
CA GLY A 264 -17.14 12.69 2.57
C GLY A 264 -16.21 11.49 2.79
N PRO A 265 -16.70 10.43 3.46
CA PRO A 265 -15.92 9.22 3.74
C PRO A 265 -15.67 8.40 2.48
N GLY A 266 -14.78 7.41 2.57
CA GLY A 266 -14.53 6.41 1.54
C GLY A 266 -13.04 6.12 1.33
N PRO A 267 -12.70 5.07 0.57
CA PRO A 267 -11.31 4.64 0.38
C PRO A 267 -10.45 5.72 -0.27
N ASN A 268 -11.04 6.56 -1.11
CA ASN A 268 -10.37 7.67 -1.78
C ASN A 268 -10.48 9.01 -1.03
N ASN A 269 -10.89 8.99 0.26
CA ASN A 269 -10.77 10.14 1.14
C ASN A 269 -9.29 10.47 1.40
N PRO A 270 -8.90 11.75 1.58
CA PRO A 270 -7.51 12.14 1.90
C PRO A 270 -6.89 11.41 3.09
N VAL A 271 -7.71 10.93 4.04
CA VAL A 271 -7.26 10.16 5.21
C VAL A 271 -7.68 8.69 5.15
N GLY A 272 -8.15 8.22 3.99
CA GLY A 272 -8.52 6.83 3.76
C GLY A 272 -9.71 6.37 4.60
N VAL A 273 -9.71 5.06 4.93
CA VAL A 273 -10.84 4.39 5.59
C VAL A 273 -10.72 4.33 7.12
N VAL A 274 -9.57 4.72 7.69
CA VAL A 274 -9.31 4.72 9.13
C VAL A 274 -8.58 5.98 9.53
N TRP A 275 -9.01 6.57 10.66
CA TRP A 275 -8.28 7.62 11.36
C TRP A 275 -8.07 7.22 12.81
N ILE A 276 -6.81 7.04 13.22
CA ILE A 276 -6.39 6.82 14.60
C ILE A 276 -5.97 8.17 15.16
N ASN A 277 -6.81 8.78 15.98
CA ASN A 277 -6.59 10.10 16.55
C ASN A 277 -5.57 10.04 17.69
N LEU A 278 -4.65 11.00 17.72
CA LEU A 278 -3.61 11.10 18.75
C LEU A 278 -3.88 12.27 19.69
N SER A 279 -3.29 12.24 20.89
CA SER A 279 -3.46 13.29 21.90
C SER A 279 -2.87 14.66 21.52
N GLY A 280 -2.06 14.73 20.46
CA GLY A 280 -1.60 15.99 19.85
C GLY A 280 -2.64 16.57 18.93
N GLN A 281 -2.92 17.87 19.02
CA GLN A 281 -3.94 18.52 18.22
C GLN A 281 -3.65 18.42 16.71
N GLY A 282 -4.56 17.74 15.97
CA GLY A 282 -4.50 17.60 14.51
C GLY A 282 -3.53 16.52 14.03
N TYR A 283 -3.00 15.67 14.91
CA TYR A 283 -2.15 14.54 14.55
C TYR A 283 -2.91 13.22 14.59
N GLY A 284 -2.63 12.37 13.62
CA GLY A 284 -3.23 11.04 13.51
C GLY A 284 -2.39 10.09 12.66
N ILE A 285 -2.73 8.80 12.77
CA ILE A 285 -2.27 7.73 11.87
C ILE A 285 -3.48 7.35 11.01
N HIS A 286 -3.33 7.29 9.69
CA HIS A 286 -4.47 7.12 8.79
C HIS A 286 -4.12 6.46 7.46
N GLY A 287 -5.13 6.00 6.74
CA GLY A 287 -5.01 5.45 5.39
C GLY A 287 -4.79 6.51 4.29
N THR A 288 -4.82 6.08 3.04
CA THR A 288 -4.62 6.95 1.87
C THR A 288 -5.29 6.42 0.62
N ALA A 289 -5.73 7.35 -0.25
CA ALA A 289 -6.16 7.09 -1.62
C ALA A 289 -4.99 6.76 -2.60
N SER A 290 -3.77 6.72 -2.14
CA SER A 290 -2.59 6.51 -3.01
C SER A 290 -1.61 5.55 -2.36
N PRO A 291 -1.93 4.25 -2.27
CA PRO A 291 -1.10 3.26 -1.58
C PRO A 291 0.32 3.17 -2.13
N GLY A 292 0.49 3.21 -3.45
CA GLY A 292 1.81 3.17 -4.10
C GLY A 292 2.74 4.34 -3.79
N LYS A 293 2.25 5.42 -3.14
CA LYS A 293 3.04 6.60 -2.72
C LYS A 293 3.48 6.56 -1.25
N VAL A 294 3.06 5.58 -0.48
CA VAL A 294 3.43 5.44 0.94
C VAL A 294 4.94 5.25 1.07
N SER A 295 5.58 6.00 1.99
CA SER A 295 7.03 6.08 2.20
C SER A 295 7.85 6.63 1.01
N LYS A 296 7.16 7.14 -0.04
CA LYS A 296 7.80 7.74 -1.25
C LYS A 296 7.42 9.21 -1.44
N ALA A 297 6.61 9.77 -0.56
CA ALA A 297 6.14 11.14 -0.58
C ALA A 297 6.26 11.75 0.82
N GLN A 298 6.02 13.06 0.94
CA GLN A 298 5.98 13.76 2.23
C GLN A 298 4.52 13.94 2.67
N SER A 299 4.28 14.02 3.99
CA SER A 299 2.99 14.34 4.59
C SER A 299 3.00 15.75 5.23
N HIS A 300 1.83 16.17 5.72
CA HIS A 300 1.66 17.45 6.44
C HIS A 300 1.66 17.24 7.97
N GLY A 301 2.49 16.33 8.46
CA GLY A 301 2.66 16.06 9.89
C GLY A 301 2.00 14.78 10.40
N CYS A 302 0.93 14.31 9.73
CA CYS A 302 0.30 13.03 10.05
C CYS A 302 1.10 11.84 9.54
N VAL A 303 0.81 10.66 10.08
CA VAL A 303 1.39 9.39 9.66
C VAL A 303 0.44 8.70 8.69
N ARG A 304 0.86 8.53 7.44
CA ARG A 304 0.05 7.94 6.39
C ARG A 304 0.49 6.53 6.08
N LEU A 305 -0.44 5.60 6.10
CA LEU A 305 -0.30 4.20 5.76
C LEU A 305 -1.14 3.88 4.50
N THR A 306 -1.03 2.67 3.95
CA THR A 306 -2.07 2.15 3.07
C THR A 306 -3.38 2.00 3.83
N ASN A 307 -4.51 1.90 3.13
CA ASN A 307 -5.81 1.71 3.80
C ASN A 307 -5.82 0.42 4.62
N TRP A 308 -5.36 -0.70 4.05
CA TRP A 308 -5.31 -1.99 4.74
C TRP A 308 -4.32 -2.04 5.92
N ASP A 309 -3.19 -1.35 5.82
CA ASP A 309 -2.24 -1.26 6.93
C ASP A 309 -2.80 -0.40 8.07
N ALA A 310 -3.52 0.68 7.76
CA ALA A 310 -4.22 1.49 8.77
C ALA A 310 -5.31 0.69 9.49
N GLU A 311 -6.07 -0.14 8.78
CA GLU A 311 -7.04 -1.08 9.37
C GLU A 311 -6.35 -2.11 10.27
N ARG A 312 -5.23 -2.69 9.82
CA ARG A 312 -4.43 -3.65 10.61
C ARG A 312 -3.87 -3.03 11.88
N VAL A 313 -3.38 -1.79 11.82
CA VAL A 313 -2.92 -1.05 13.00
C VAL A 313 -4.10 -0.78 13.92
N ALA A 314 -5.21 -0.26 13.41
CA ALA A 314 -6.42 0.03 14.20
C ALA A 314 -6.98 -1.21 14.91
N ALA A 315 -6.93 -2.38 14.26
CA ALA A 315 -7.37 -3.64 14.85
C ALA A 315 -6.50 -4.10 16.04
N ARG A 316 -5.23 -3.65 16.10
CA ARG A 316 -4.26 -4.08 17.12
C ARG A 316 -4.07 -3.10 18.26
N VAL A 317 -4.44 -1.84 18.09
CA VAL A 317 -4.23 -0.81 19.11
C VAL A 317 -5.52 -0.50 19.87
N SER A 318 -5.38 0.11 21.04
CA SER A 318 -6.50 0.52 21.89
C SER A 318 -6.34 1.98 22.31
N LYS A 319 -7.44 2.63 22.67
CA LYS A 319 -7.41 3.94 23.32
C LYS A 319 -6.47 3.92 24.53
N GLY A 320 -5.59 4.91 24.63
CA GLY A 320 -4.56 5.03 25.65
C GLY A 320 -3.21 4.46 25.25
N ALA A 321 -3.10 3.66 24.19
CA ALA A 321 -1.84 3.13 23.73
C ALA A 321 -0.84 4.25 23.44
N PRO A 322 0.40 4.18 23.95
CA PRO A 322 1.44 5.17 23.69
C PRO A 322 1.95 5.07 22.25
N VAL A 323 2.21 6.24 21.66
CA VAL A 323 2.74 6.41 20.30
C VAL A 323 4.01 7.23 20.41
N ALA A 324 5.16 6.57 20.37
CA ALA A 324 6.46 7.21 20.44
C ALA A 324 6.92 7.63 19.03
N PHE A 325 7.26 8.90 18.88
CA PHE A 325 7.86 9.44 17.65
C PHE A 325 9.37 9.51 17.87
N VAL A 326 10.10 8.72 17.11
CA VAL A 326 11.55 8.63 17.20
C VAL A 326 12.23 9.15 15.93
N ASP A 327 13.43 9.67 16.10
CA ASP A 327 14.37 9.94 15.01
C ASP A 327 15.54 8.99 15.23
N ASP A 328 15.63 7.96 14.44
CA ASP A 328 16.82 7.11 14.46
C ASP A 328 17.98 7.90 13.84
N ARG A 329 18.76 8.55 14.70
CA ARG A 329 19.99 9.23 14.32
C ARG A 329 21.14 8.33 14.72
N GLN A 330 21.50 7.47 13.84
CA GLN A 330 22.85 6.92 13.85
C GLN A 330 23.52 7.09 12.52
#